data_db7c5accb318a5b7f26327ffc81f5cb5
#
_entry.id   db7c5accb318a5b7f26327ffc81f5cb5
#
_cell.length_a   1.000
_cell.length_b   1.000
_cell.length_c   1.000
_cell.angle_alpha   90.00
_cell.angle_beta   90.00
_cell.angle_gamma   90.00
#
_symmetry.space_group_name_H-M   'P 1'
#
loop_
_entity.id
_entity.type
_entity.pdbx_description
1 polymer ?
#
loop_
_entity_poly.entity_id
_entity_poly.type
_entity_poly.pdbx_seq_one_letter_code
_entity_poly.pdbx_strand_id
1 'polypeptide(L)'
;MPTRGQVTLVLHYIKMSSRSKLEVLKSDLLAAYSPARAGQWFLHSGIQSPEGGVARYYRAEIQENKPVSTEITGYVASALMVLFDTTQDEVYLDRARKIANFLVDQAWNSGLAIFPYEHPSPSPVSDHLAYFFDCGIIIRGLISVWNVTREQRLLDRAVEAAHGMLRDFRAADGYHPILQLPDKTPLPRTPQWSRSIGCYQAKSALAWWEAGQATGDSVLSNAFLEFMEQVLADYRDFLPGTPERLKVMDRLHAKSYLLEAFSPLLHRPEVVEAYRYTQQRISHFLREIRPDFERSDVNAQLLRSRIYAADVIPVNAAEAADEAASLATFQAHHADPRIDGGFYFGRRHGVIEPHVNPVSAAFAIQALEVWRAWQAGEENPCHLPPV
;
A
#
# COMPACT_ATOMS: atom_id res chain seq x y z
N MET A 1 -34.31 31.17 0.62
CA MET A 1 -33.35 32.27 0.44
C MET A 1 -32.06 31.86 1.11
N PRO A 2 -30.89 31.96 0.46
CA PRO A 2 -29.61 31.60 1.09
C PRO A 2 -29.32 32.56 2.26
N THR A 3 -28.74 32.03 3.33
CA THR A 3 -28.37 32.80 4.51
C THR A 3 -27.28 33.84 4.20
N ARG A 4 -27.21 34.96 4.96
CA ARG A 4 -26.15 35.98 4.78
C ARG A 4 -24.74 35.43 4.73
N GLY A 5 -24.43 34.34 5.47
CA GLY A 5 -23.14 33.68 5.47
C GLY A 5 -22.80 32.96 4.13
N GLN A 6 -23.79 32.31 3.49
CA GLN A 6 -23.59 31.65 2.20
C GLN A 6 -23.37 32.68 1.07
N VAL A 7 -24.02 33.83 1.11
CA VAL A 7 -23.81 34.91 0.13
C VAL A 7 -22.43 35.54 0.26
N THR A 8 -21.90 35.69 1.49
CA THR A 8 -20.56 36.24 1.75
C THR A 8 -19.47 35.28 1.25
N LEU A 9 -19.64 33.96 1.44
CA LEU A 9 -18.70 32.94 0.94
C LEU A 9 -18.64 32.93 -0.59
N VAL A 10 -19.78 32.94 -1.25
CA VAL A 10 -19.91 32.96 -2.72
C VAL A 10 -19.30 34.23 -3.32
N LEU A 11 -19.51 35.41 -2.68
CA LEU A 11 -18.92 36.66 -3.15
C LEU A 11 -17.41 36.73 -2.95
N HIS A 12 -16.88 36.11 -1.90
CA HIS A 12 -15.43 35.99 -1.69
C HIS A 12 -14.79 35.08 -2.73
N TYR A 13 -15.39 33.93 -3.03
CA TYR A 13 -14.93 32.98 -4.05
C TYR A 13 -14.91 33.59 -5.47
N ILE A 14 -15.87 34.46 -5.81
CA ILE A 14 -15.93 35.15 -7.11
C ILE A 14 -14.77 36.14 -7.30
N LYS A 15 -14.25 36.74 -6.22
CA LYS A 15 -13.17 37.75 -6.28
C LYS A 15 -11.76 37.19 -6.28
N MET A 16 -11.60 35.88 -6.04
CA MET A 16 -10.27 35.24 -6.00
C MET A 16 -9.71 34.99 -7.40
N SER A 17 -8.37 35.06 -7.54
CA SER A 17 -7.69 34.61 -8.76
C SER A 17 -7.94 33.11 -8.99
N SER A 18 -7.83 32.65 -10.23
CA SER A 18 -8.00 31.21 -10.54
C SER A 18 -7.07 30.30 -9.73
N ARG A 19 -5.83 30.76 -9.47
CA ARG A 19 -4.86 30.04 -8.65
C ARG A 19 -5.31 29.96 -7.19
N SER A 20 -5.75 31.07 -6.60
CA SER A 20 -6.25 31.09 -5.22
C SER A 20 -7.53 30.25 -5.05
N LYS A 21 -8.41 30.22 -6.05
CA LYS A 21 -9.60 29.35 -6.05
C LYS A 21 -9.23 27.87 -6.04
N LEU A 22 -8.22 27.48 -6.82
CA LEU A 22 -7.73 26.10 -6.85
C LEU A 22 -7.11 25.68 -5.51
N GLU A 23 -6.35 26.58 -4.88
CA GLU A 23 -5.74 26.32 -3.57
C GLU A 23 -6.80 26.16 -2.46
N VAL A 24 -7.84 27.02 -2.45
CA VAL A 24 -8.97 26.87 -1.53
C VAL A 24 -9.72 25.56 -1.76
N LEU A 25 -10.00 25.21 -3.01
CA LEU A 25 -10.67 23.95 -3.32
C LEU A 25 -9.89 22.73 -2.86
N LYS A 26 -8.55 22.74 -3.05
CA LYS A 26 -7.67 21.66 -2.56
C LYS A 26 -7.68 21.55 -1.05
N SER A 27 -7.68 22.68 -0.35
CA SER A 27 -7.80 22.73 1.11
C SER A 27 -9.14 22.15 1.60
N ASP A 28 -10.24 22.54 0.95
CA ASP A 28 -11.57 22.05 1.28
C ASP A 28 -11.72 20.53 1.04
N LEU A 29 -11.17 20.03 -0.06
CA LEU A 29 -11.15 18.60 -0.36
C LEU A 29 -10.35 17.81 0.68
N LEU A 30 -9.18 18.31 1.08
CA LEU A 30 -8.39 17.68 2.13
C LEU A 30 -9.07 17.75 3.50
N ALA A 31 -9.78 18.84 3.80
CA ALA A 31 -10.57 18.99 5.03
C ALA A 31 -11.76 18.00 5.10
N ALA A 32 -12.23 17.49 3.95
CA ALA A 32 -13.26 16.46 3.91
C ALA A 32 -12.76 15.05 4.31
N TYR A 33 -11.45 14.81 4.24
CA TYR A 33 -10.86 13.55 4.71
C TYR A 33 -10.97 13.42 6.23
N SER A 34 -11.38 12.25 6.68
CA SER A 34 -11.47 11.91 8.11
C SER A 34 -10.75 10.59 8.41
N PRO A 35 -9.61 10.62 9.14
CA PRO A 35 -8.95 9.40 9.59
C PRO A 35 -9.83 8.57 10.51
N ALA A 36 -10.63 9.23 11.37
CA ALA A 36 -11.59 8.55 12.24
C ALA A 36 -12.62 7.74 11.46
N ARG A 37 -13.17 8.27 10.34
CA ARG A 37 -14.09 7.49 9.48
C ARG A 37 -13.39 6.31 8.81
N ALA A 38 -12.16 6.48 8.35
CA ALA A 38 -11.38 5.39 7.77
C ALA A 38 -11.10 4.29 8.80
N GLY A 39 -10.76 4.67 10.03
CA GLY A 39 -10.61 3.75 11.15
C GLY A 39 -11.90 3.00 11.48
N GLN A 40 -13.04 3.73 11.59
CA GLN A 40 -14.36 3.12 11.83
C GLN A 40 -14.74 2.14 10.71
N TRP A 41 -14.40 2.42 9.46
CA TRP A 41 -14.63 1.47 8.36
C TRP A 41 -13.89 0.15 8.59
N PHE A 42 -12.61 0.17 8.96
CA PHE A 42 -11.89 -1.06 9.28
C PHE A 42 -12.51 -1.83 10.46
N LEU A 43 -13.05 -1.13 11.45
CA LEU A 43 -13.63 -1.75 12.63
C LEU A 43 -15.03 -2.34 12.41
N HIS A 44 -15.85 -1.72 11.55
CA HIS A 44 -17.30 -1.96 11.54
C HIS A 44 -17.89 -2.33 10.17
N SER A 45 -17.15 -2.20 9.06
CA SER A 45 -17.69 -2.51 7.72
C SER A 45 -17.92 -4.01 7.46
N GLY A 46 -17.35 -4.89 8.28
CA GLY A 46 -17.32 -6.32 8.01
C GLY A 46 -16.31 -6.74 6.95
N ILE A 47 -15.38 -5.84 6.56
CA ILE A 47 -14.28 -6.19 5.64
C ILE A 47 -13.29 -7.18 6.28
N GLN A 48 -13.14 -7.11 7.60
CA GLN A 48 -12.43 -8.10 8.39
C GLN A 48 -13.41 -9.15 8.92
N SER A 49 -13.10 -10.43 8.67
CA SER A 49 -13.89 -11.55 9.18
C SER A 49 -13.81 -11.66 10.72
N PRO A 50 -14.76 -12.37 11.36
CA PRO A 50 -14.70 -12.64 12.80
C PRO A 50 -13.41 -13.33 13.25
N GLU A 51 -12.79 -14.12 12.38
CA GLU A 51 -11.54 -14.86 12.64
C GLU A 51 -10.30 -13.97 12.51
N GLY A 52 -10.38 -12.87 11.78
CA GLY A 52 -9.29 -11.90 11.60
C GLY A 52 -8.83 -11.68 10.15
N GLY A 53 -9.20 -12.58 9.24
CA GLY A 53 -8.86 -12.44 7.83
C GLY A 53 -9.55 -11.24 7.18
N VAL A 54 -8.92 -10.60 6.19
CA VAL A 54 -9.47 -9.42 5.50
C VAL A 54 -9.83 -9.79 4.07
N ALA A 55 -11.06 -9.44 3.67
CA ALA A 55 -11.53 -9.62 2.31
C ALA A 55 -10.72 -8.76 1.34
N ARG A 56 -10.50 -9.27 0.12
CA ARG A 56 -9.72 -8.59 -0.91
C ARG A 56 -10.28 -7.20 -1.22
N TYR A 57 -11.58 -7.07 -1.35
CA TYR A 57 -12.34 -5.83 -1.47
C TYR A 57 -13.84 -6.09 -1.33
N TYR A 58 -14.60 -5.02 -1.10
CA TYR A 58 -16.06 -5.05 -1.09
C TYR A 58 -16.62 -4.51 -2.41
N ARG A 59 -17.52 -5.25 -3.05
CA ARG A 59 -18.24 -4.84 -4.26
C ARG A 59 -19.58 -4.24 -3.92
N ALA A 60 -19.72 -2.94 -4.10
CA ALA A 60 -20.94 -2.22 -3.75
C ALA A 60 -22.16 -2.60 -4.62
N GLU A 61 -21.93 -2.94 -5.92
CA GLU A 61 -23.01 -3.28 -6.85
C GLU A 61 -23.71 -4.59 -6.50
N ILE A 62 -22.99 -5.56 -5.96
CA ILE A 62 -23.53 -6.88 -5.59
C ILE A 62 -23.54 -7.09 -4.07
N GLN A 63 -23.11 -6.09 -3.30
CA GLN A 63 -23.09 -6.08 -1.84
C GLN A 63 -22.33 -7.26 -1.21
N GLU A 64 -21.20 -7.64 -1.78
CA GLU A 64 -20.42 -8.80 -1.35
C GLU A 64 -18.94 -8.48 -1.10
N ASN A 65 -18.41 -9.06 -0.03
CA ASN A 65 -16.97 -9.18 0.16
C ASN A 65 -16.40 -10.26 -0.78
N LYS A 66 -15.24 -9.98 -1.38
CA LYS A 66 -14.45 -11.00 -2.07
C LYS A 66 -13.76 -11.92 -1.06
N PRO A 67 -13.27 -13.10 -1.46
CA PRO A 67 -12.56 -14.01 -0.57
C PRO A 67 -11.46 -13.31 0.23
N VAL A 68 -11.15 -13.86 1.40
CA VAL A 68 -10.06 -13.38 2.25
C VAL A 68 -8.73 -13.55 1.51
N SER A 69 -7.99 -12.45 1.39
CA SER A 69 -6.63 -12.45 0.86
C SER A 69 -5.63 -12.32 2.01
N THR A 70 -4.66 -13.19 2.04
CA THR A 70 -3.61 -13.18 3.06
C THR A 70 -2.72 -11.95 2.94
N GLU A 71 -2.42 -11.51 1.69
CA GLU A 71 -1.72 -10.26 1.39
C GLU A 71 -2.45 -9.04 1.96
N ILE A 72 -3.74 -8.90 1.60
CA ILE A 72 -4.56 -7.77 2.06
C ILE A 72 -4.66 -7.76 3.58
N THR A 73 -4.71 -8.94 4.19
CA THR A 73 -4.68 -9.12 5.64
C THR A 73 -3.38 -8.55 6.23
N GLY A 74 -2.22 -8.81 5.60
CA GLY A 74 -0.94 -8.22 5.98
C GLY A 74 -0.90 -6.69 5.86
N TYR A 75 -1.41 -6.13 4.78
CA TYR A 75 -1.52 -4.67 4.60
C TYR A 75 -2.37 -4.01 5.69
N VAL A 76 -3.52 -4.62 6.02
CA VAL A 76 -4.41 -4.05 7.04
C VAL A 76 -3.81 -4.16 8.43
N ALA A 77 -3.00 -5.19 8.73
CA ALA A 77 -2.22 -5.24 9.97
C ALA A 77 -1.35 -3.98 10.11
N SER A 78 -0.56 -3.65 9.09
CA SER A 78 0.29 -2.46 9.09
C SER A 78 -0.52 -1.15 9.16
N ALA A 79 -1.65 -1.07 8.45
CA ALA A 79 -2.51 0.14 8.47
C ALA A 79 -3.15 0.39 9.84
N LEU A 80 -3.55 -0.68 10.55
CA LEU A 80 -4.08 -0.56 11.91
C LEU A 80 -2.99 -0.11 12.90
N MET A 81 -1.73 -0.48 12.66
CA MET A 81 -0.61 0.04 13.46
C MET A 81 -0.37 1.54 13.22
N VAL A 82 -0.56 2.03 11.98
CA VAL A 82 -0.54 3.47 11.69
C VAL A 82 -1.67 4.18 12.44
N LEU A 83 -2.88 3.62 12.41
CA LEU A 83 -4.03 4.20 13.14
C LEU A 83 -3.81 4.18 14.65
N PHE A 84 -3.26 3.09 15.21
CA PHE A 84 -2.91 3.03 16.63
C PHE A 84 -1.88 4.10 17.00
N ASP A 85 -0.81 4.21 16.23
CA ASP A 85 0.23 5.21 16.45
C ASP A 85 -0.32 6.64 16.42
N THR A 86 -1.14 6.96 15.43
CA THR A 86 -1.73 8.30 15.25
C THR A 86 -2.76 8.64 16.32
N THR A 87 -3.58 7.66 16.75
CA THR A 87 -4.73 7.93 17.65
C THR A 87 -4.52 7.50 19.09
N GLN A 88 -3.55 6.62 19.35
CA GLN A 88 -3.32 5.94 20.63
C GLN A 88 -4.56 5.17 21.14
N ASP A 89 -5.50 4.80 20.22
CA ASP A 89 -6.68 4.01 20.56
C ASP A 89 -6.37 2.50 20.46
N GLU A 90 -6.40 1.83 21.59
CA GLU A 90 -6.10 0.39 21.75
C GLU A 90 -6.99 -0.51 20.86
N VAL A 91 -8.15 -0.03 20.43
CA VAL A 91 -9.04 -0.82 19.57
C VAL A 91 -8.36 -1.21 18.24
N TYR A 92 -7.48 -0.36 17.71
CA TYR A 92 -6.72 -0.65 16.49
C TYR A 92 -5.63 -1.69 16.74
N LEU A 93 -4.95 -1.60 17.88
CA LEU A 93 -3.96 -2.60 18.28
C LEU A 93 -4.61 -3.98 18.51
N ASP A 94 -5.76 -4.05 19.16
CA ASP A 94 -6.51 -5.29 19.34
C ASP A 94 -6.95 -5.90 18.01
N ARG A 95 -7.38 -5.06 17.07
CA ARG A 95 -7.72 -5.51 15.71
C ARG A 95 -6.48 -6.01 14.95
N ALA A 96 -5.35 -5.34 15.06
CA ALA A 96 -4.09 -5.77 14.46
C ALA A 96 -3.59 -7.10 15.05
N ARG A 97 -3.68 -7.28 16.38
CA ARG A 97 -3.39 -8.56 17.03
C ARG A 97 -4.26 -9.70 16.50
N LYS A 98 -5.55 -9.44 16.31
CA LYS A 98 -6.48 -10.43 15.75
C LYS A 98 -6.10 -10.84 14.34
N ILE A 99 -5.70 -9.89 13.51
CA ILE A 99 -5.16 -10.15 12.17
C ILE A 99 -3.88 -10.99 12.24
N ALA A 100 -2.93 -10.59 13.09
CA ALA A 100 -1.66 -11.32 13.25
C ALA A 100 -1.87 -12.75 13.71
N ASN A 101 -2.80 -12.97 14.65
CA ASN A 101 -3.19 -14.30 15.11
C ASN A 101 -3.80 -15.13 13.97
N PHE A 102 -4.70 -14.57 13.19
CA PHE A 102 -5.25 -15.24 12.01
C PHE A 102 -4.14 -15.67 11.03
N LEU A 103 -3.21 -14.79 10.73
CA LEU A 103 -2.09 -15.09 9.82
C LEU A 103 -1.22 -16.22 10.35
N VAL A 104 -0.87 -16.20 11.65
CA VAL A 104 0.03 -17.21 12.26
C VAL A 104 -0.67 -18.55 12.48
N ASP A 105 -1.93 -18.53 12.95
CA ASP A 105 -2.61 -19.73 13.46
C ASP A 105 -3.51 -20.40 12.41
N GLN A 106 -4.00 -19.65 11.42
CA GLN A 106 -4.98 -20.17 10.45
C GLN A 106 -4.47 -20.10 9.01
N ALA A 107 -3.89 -18.97 8.56
CA ALA A 107 -3.48 -18.80 7.18
C ALA A 107 -2.12 -19.47 6.88
N TRP A 108 -1.24 -19.61 7.87
CA TRP A 108 0.03 -20.28 7.69
C TRP A 108 -0.11 -21.77 7.44
N ASN A 109 0.44 -22.24 6.33
CA ASN A 109 0.54 -23.68 6.06
C ASN A 109 1.84 -24.22 6.66
N SER A 110 1.75 -24.82 7.87
CA SER A 110 2.91 -25.35 8.60
C SER A 110 3.58 -26.53 7.89
N GLY A 111 2.83 -27.34 7.14
CA GLY A 111 3.37 -28.48 6.39
C GLY A 111 4.22 -28.04 5.19
N LEU A 112 3.90 -26.88 4.59
CA LEU A 112 4.62 -26.32 3.46
C LEU A 112 5.53 -25.16 3.84
N ALA A 113 5.43 -24.63 5.08
CA ALA A 113 6.12 -23.44 5.56
C ALA A 113 5.97 -22.24 4.61
N ILE A 114 4.72 -21.89 4.26
CA ILE A 114 4.38 -20.82 3.31
C ILE A 114 2.96 -20.26 3.57
N PHE A 115 2.73 -19.02 3.18
CA PHE A 115 1.39 -18.41 3.13
C PHE A 115 0.75 -18.62 1.76
N PRO A 116 -0.43 -19.27 1.67
CA PRO A 116 -1.21 -19.33 0.44
C PRO A 116 -1.86 -17.98 0.15
N TYR A 117 -2.20 -17.74 -1.12
CA TYR A 117 -2.79 -16.49 -1.62
C TYR A 117 -4.16 -16.16 -1.01
N GLU A 118 -5.02 -17.16 -0.80
CA GLU A 118 -6.35 -17.03 -0.20
C GLU A 118 -6.57 -18.03 0.93
N HIS A 119 -7.43 -17.67 1.89
CA HIS A 119 -7.79 -18.53 3.01
C HIS A 119 -9.28 -18.35 3.40
N PRO A 120 -10.08 -19.45 3.50
CA PRO A 120 -9.74 -20.78 2.97
C PRO A 120 -9.61 -20.73 1.46
N SER A 121 -8.81 -21.63 0.90
CA SER A 121 -8.72 -21.73 -0.55
C SER A 121 -10.06 -22.10 -1.16
N PRO A 122 -10.53 -21.40 -2.21
CA PRO A 122 -11.84 -21.64 -2.81
C PRO A 122 -11.94 -22.98 -3.56
N SER A 123 -10.81 -23.63 -3.84
CA SER A 123 -10.77 -24.92 -4.53
C SER A 123 -9.95 -25.94 -3.76
N PRO A 124 -10.47 -27.16 -3.54
CA PRO A 124 -9.73 -28.20 -2.84
C PRO A 124 -8.58 -28.82 -3.65
N VAL A 125 -8.42 -28.53 -4.94
CA VAL A 125 -7.55 -29.36 -5.80
C VAL A 125 -6.60 -28.60 -6.73
N SER A 126 -6.89 -27.39 -7.24
CA SER A 126 -6.11 -26.92 -8.40
C SER A 126 -5.44 -25.56 -8.32
N ASP A 127 -5.84 -24.67 -7.41
CA ASP A 127 -5.39 -23.28 -7.47
C ASP A 127 -4.81 -22.75 -6.16
N HIS A 128 -4.15 -23.63 -5.40
CA HIS A 128 -3.36 -23.21 -4.26
C HIS A 128 -2.08 -22.51 -4.76
N LEU A 129 -2.10 -21.21 -4.76
CA LEU A 129 -0.97 -20.39 -5.18
C LEU A 129 -0.32 -19.73 -3.97
N ALA A 130 0.99 -19.54 -4.05
CA ALA A 130 1.73 -18.65 -3.18
C ALA A 130 2.46 -17.63 -4.04
N TYR A 131 2.34 -16.36 -3.66
CA TYR A 131 3.00 -15.26 -4.34
C TYR A 131 4.18 -14.77 -3.52
N PHE A 132 5.31 -14.55 -4.18
CA PHE A 132 6.47 -13.90 -3.57
C PHE A 132 6.07 -12.56 -2.93
N PHE A 133 5.28 -11.79 -3.68
CA PHE A 133 4.83 -10.48 -3.25
C PHE A 133 4.00 -10.56 -1.96
N ASP A 134 3.02 -11.45 -1.93
CA ASP A 134 2.09 -11.61 -0.80
C ASP A 134 2.82 -12.03 0.47
N CYS A 135 3.74 -13.01 0.35
CA CYS A 135 4.53 -13.47 1.49
C CYS A 135 5.30 -12.31 2.14
N GLY A 136 5.93 -11.44 1.33
CA GLY A 136 6.65 -10.28 1.86
C GLY A 136 5.74 -9.29 2.58
N ILE A 137 4.56 -9.02 2.03
CA ILE A 137 3.59 -8.10 2.68
C ILE A 137 3.08 -8.68 4.01
N ILE A 138 2.82 -9.99 4.06
CA ILE A 138 2.39 -10.65 5.30
C ILE A 138 3.47 -10.56 6.38
N ILE A 139 4.72 -10.85 6.03
CA ILE A 139 5.87 -10.76 6.94
C ILE A 139 5.96 -9.35 7.53
N ARG A 140 5.86 -8.32 6.71
CA ARG A 140 5.91 -6.91 7.12
C ARG A 140 4.75 -6.56 8.06
N GLY A 141 3.54 -7.06 7.76
CA GLY A 141 2.38 -6.91 8.64
C GLY A 141 2.60 -7.54 10.02
N LEU A 142 3.17 -8.75 10.07
CA LEU A 142 3.51 -9.41 11.33
C LEU A 142 4.57 -8.65 12.13
N ILE A 143 5.63 -8.16 11.47
CA ILE A 143 6.69 -7.36 12.09
C ILE A 143 6.13 -6.03 12.62
N SER A 144 5.24 -5.40 11.88
CA SER A 144 4.58 -4.15 12.31
C SER A 144 3.84 -4.34 13.64
N VAL A 145 3.07 -5.43 13.79
CA VAL A 145 2.39 -5.76 15.05
C VAL A 145 3.38 -6.15 16.13
N TRP A 146 4.40 -6.97 15.81
CA TRP A 146 5.44 -7.37 16.77
C TRP A 146 6.21 -6.16 17.32
N ASN A 147 6.48 -5.14 16.52
CA ASN A 147 7.21 -3.95 16.96
C ASN A 147 6.56 -3.25 18.18
N VAL A 148 5.26 -3.37 18.33
CA VAL A 148 4.50 -2.81 19.46
C VAL A 148 4.24 -3.87 20.54
N THR A 149 3.77 -5.06 20.15
CA THR A 149 3.32 -6.08 21.11
C THR A 149 4.44 -6.89 21.73
N ARG A 150 5.58 -7.01 21.04
CA ARG A 150 6.71 -7.89 21.38
C ARG A 150 6.32 -9.38 21.54
N GLU A 151 5.21 -9.79 20.93
CA GLU A 151 4.79 -11.20 20.90
C GLU A 151 5.74 -12.03 20.03
N GLN A 152 6.66 -12.76 20.65
CA GLN A 152 7.78 -13.44 19.96
C GLN A 152 7.31 -14.37 18.83
N ARG A 153 6.18 -15.06 18.99
CA ARG A 153 5.63 -15.96 17.97
C ARG A 153 5.35 -15.27 16.62
N LEU A 154 5.07 -13.94 16.62
CA LEU A 154 4.85 -13.17 15.40
C LEU A 154 6.17 -12.98 14.66
N LEU A 155 7.24 -12.63 15.37
CA LEU A 155 8.58 -12.50 14.79
C LEU A 155 9.10 -13.86 14.31
N ASP A 156 8.95 -14.92 15.11
CA ASP A 156 9.41 -16.26 14.72
C ASP A 156 8.76 -16.70 13.40
N ARG A 157 7.44 -16.47 13.27
CA ARG A 157 6.72 -16.78 12.02
C ARG A 157 7.17 -15.91 10.85
N ALA A 158 7.38 -14.63 11.10
CA ALA A 158 7.85 -13.69 10.07
C ALA A 158 9.24 -14.10 9.55
N VAL A 159 10.15 -14.47 10.43
CA VAL A 159 11.51 -14.93 10.08
C VAL A 159 11.48 -16.27 9.34
N GLU A 160 10.68 -17.23 9.81
CA GLU A 160 10.51 -18.51 9.12
C GLU A 160 10.00 -18.32 7.68
N ALA A 161 8.99 -17.46 7.52
CA ALA A 161 8.44 -17.11 6.20
C ALA A 161 9.48 -16.37 5.32
N ALA A 162 10.29 -15.47 5.90
CA ALA A 162 11.33 -14.73 5.17
C ALA A 162 12.41 -15.67 4.61
N HIS A 163 12.88 -16.64 5.41
CA HIS A 163 13.77 -17.69 4.92
C HIS A 163 13.10 -18.61 3.90
N GLY A 164 11.80 -18.90 4.08
CA GLY A 164 10.99 -19.61 3.09
C GLY A 164 10.95 -18.89 1.74
N MET A 165 10.72 -17.58 1.74
CA MET A 165 10.77 -16.78 0.51
C MET A 165 12.13 -16.87 -0.19
N LEU A 166 13.21 -16.71 0.56
CA LEU A 166 14.58 -16.74 0.04
C LEU A 166 14.90 -18.09 -0.61
N ARG A 167 14.45 -19.18 -0.01
CA ARG A 167 14.73 -20.56 -0.46
C ARG A 167 13.82 -20.98 -1.63
N ASP A 168 12.49 -20.81 -1.46
CA ASP A 168 11.51 -21.48 -2.29
C ASP A 168 11.22 -20.73 -3.59
N PHE A 169 11.32 -19.40 -3.59
CA PHE A 169 11.08 -18.58 -4.79
C PHE A 169 12.33 -18.32 -5.63
N ARG A 170 13.51 -18.82 -5.24
CA ARG A 170 14.75 -18.52 -5.95
C ARG A 170 14.71 -19.00 -7.40
N ALA A 171 15.12 -18.11 -8.31
CA ALA A 171 15.30 -18.39 -9.74
C ALA A 171 16.75 -18.05 -10.15
N ALA A 172 17.16 -18.46 -11.35
CA ALA A 172 18.50 -18.16 -11.85
C ALA A 172 18.73 -16.64 -12.06
N ASP A 173 17.66 -15.91 -12.38
CA ASP A 173 17.65 -14.48 -12.72
C ASP A 173 16.85 -13.62 -11.73
N GLY A 174 16.64 -14.09 -10.49
CA GLY A 174 15.92 -13.39 -9.45
C GLY A 174 15.01 -14.29 -8.63
N TYR A 175 13.72 -13.94 -8.52
CA TYR A 175 12.74 -14.71 -7.75
C TYR A 175 11.47 -14.95 -8.54
N HIS A 176 11.01 -16.21 -8.58
CA HIS A 176 9.74 -16.56 -9.20
C HIS A 176 8.60 -15.76 -8.58
N PRO A 177 7.71 -15.16 -9.37
CA PRO A 177 6.57 -14.41 -8.84
C PRO A 177 5.56 -15.28 -8.10
N ILE A 178 5.35 -16.50 -8.60
CA ILE A 178 4.24 -17.38 -8.18
C ILE A 178 4.71 -18.82 -8.15
N LEU A 179 4.36 -19.51 -7.07
CA LEU A 179 4.51 -20.96 -6.91
C LEU A 179 3.14 -21.62 -6.83
N GLN A 180 3.01 -22.79 -7.46
CA GLN A 180 1.85 -23.66 -7.29
C GLN A 180 2.09 -24.63 -6.12
N LEU A 181 1.12 -24.71 -5.22
CA LEU A 181 1.14 -25.60 -4.06
C LEU A 181 0.40 -26.93 -4.38
N PRO A 182 0.75 -28.06 -3.74
CA PRO A 182 1.73 -28.15 -2.64
C PRO A 182 3.20 -28.28 -3.08
N ASP A 183 3.48 -28.59 -4.36
CA ASP A 183 4.82 -28.95 -4.83
C ASP A 183 5.77 -27.77 -4.94
N LYS A 184 5.30 -26.54 -4.73
CA LYS A 184 6.05 -25.28 -4.89
C LYS A 184 6.67 -25.13 -6.28
N THR A 185 5.98 -25.64 -7.31
CA THR A 185 6.42 -25.55 -8.69
C THR A 185 6.22 -24.13 -9.22
N PRO A 186 7.24 -23.48 -9.78
CA PRO A 186 7.09 -22.16 -10.37
C PRO A 186 6.10 -22.15 -11.52
N LEU A 187 5.16 -21.19 -11.53
CA LEU A 187 4.29 -21.00 -12.67
C LEU A 187 5.04 -20.38 -13.85
N PRO A 188 4.64 -20.69 -15.10
CA PRO A 188 5.20 -20.04 -16.27
C PRO A 188 5.04 -18.51 -16.21
N ARG A 189 6.10 -17.79 -16.55
CA ARG A 189 6.09 -16.34 -16.66
C ARG A 189 5.27 -15.90 -17.87
N THR A 190 4.64 -14.74 -17.76
CA THR A 190 3.86 -14.13 -18.86
C THR A 190 4.22 -12.65 -18.97
N PRO A 191 3.82 -11.95 -20.06
CA PRO A 191 4.02 -10.50 -20.18
C PRO A 191 3.27 -9.65 -19.15
N GLN A 192 2.36 -10.25 -18.36
CA GLN A 192 1.69 -9.56 -17.25
C GLN A 192 2.72 -9.26 -16.15
N TRP A 193 2.81 -7.99 -15.72
CA TRP A 193 3.84 -7.55 -14.78
C TRP A 193 3.86 -8.38 -13.47
N SER A 194 2.71 -8.75 -12.92
CA SER A 194 2.59 -9.54 -11.68
C SER A 194 2.96 -11.03 -11.85
N ARG A 195 3.17 -11.49 -13.09
CA ARG A 195 3.60 -12.84 -13.44
C ARG A 195 5.00 -12.89 -14.04
N SER A 196 5.74 -11.81 -13.94
CA SER A 196 7.12 -11.67 -14.40
C SER A 196 8.00 -11.20 -13.26
N ILE A 197 9.30 -11.46 -13.34
CA ILE A 197 10.28 -10.83 -12.45
C ILE A 197 10.30 -9.34 -12.76
N GLY A 198 10.41 -8.51 -11.72
CA GLY A 198 10.46 -7.07 -11.91
C GLY A 198 10.69 -6.30 -10.63
N CYS A 199 11.01 -5.03 -10.78
CA CYS A 199 11.37 -4.13 -9.67
C CYS A 199 10.25 -3.96 -8.62
N TYR A 200 9.00 -4.31 -8.92
CA TYR A 200 7.89 -4.28 -7.95
C TYR A 200 8.11 -5.27 -6.78
N GLN A 201 8.84 -6.38 -7.03
CA GLN A 201 9.17 -7.37 -6.01
C GLN A 201 10.04 -6.79 -4.89
N ALA A 202 10.71 -5.65 -5.14
CA ALA A 202 11.54 -4.97 -4.15
C ALA A 202 10.76 -4.58 -2.89
N LYS A 203 9.47 -4.21 -3.00
CA LYS A 203 8.63 -3.96 -1.83
C LYS A 203 8.50 -5.20 -0.93
N SER A 204 8.32 -6.35 -1.52
CA SER A 204 8.26 -7.61 -0.75
C SER A 204 9.61 -7.99 -0.17
N ALA A 205 10.70 -7.69 -0.87
CA ALA A 205 12.05 -7.90 -0.37
C ALA A 205 12.37 -7.04 0.86
N LEU A 206 11.65 -5.92 1.11
CA LEU A 206 11.73 -5.19 2.39
C LEU A 206 11.46 -6.09 3.60
N ALA A 207 10.68 -7.16 3.44
CA ALA A 207 10.47 -8.14 4.51
C ALA A 207 11.78 -8.76 4.99
N TRP A 208 12.73 -9.01 4.09
CA TRP A 208 14.06 -9.50 4.46
C TRP A 208 14.86 -8.45 5.23
N TRP A 209 14.79 -7.19 4.78
CA TRP A 209 15.45 -6.08 5.49
C TRP A 209 14.86 -5.92 6.90
N GLU A 210 13.54 -5.81 7.01
CA GLU A 210 12.86 -5.59 8.29
C GLU A 210 13.07 -6.77 9.25
N ALA A 211 12.98 -8.02 8.78
CA ALA A 211 13.26 -9.21 9.59
C ALA A 211 14.73 -9.28 10.00
N GLY A 212 15.66 -8.96 9.09
CA GLY A 212 17.08 -8.90 9.38
C GLY A 212 17.42 -7.85 10.42
N GLN A 213 16.81 -6.65 10.36
CA GLN A 213 16.99 -5.60 11.37
C GLN A 213 16.40 -6.01 12.74
N ALA A 214 15.25 -6.69 12.75
CA ALA A 214 14.58 -7.11 13.97
C ALA A 214 15.35 -8.22 14.74
N THR A 215 16.13 -9.04 14.02
CA THR A 215 16.80 -10.23 14.61
C THR A 215 18.31 -10.18 14.58
N GLY A 216 18.90 -9.27 13.80
CA GLY A 216 20.34 -9.28 13.50
C GLY A 216 20.74 -10.32 12.46
N ASP A 217 19.78 -10.92 11.74
CA ASP A 217 20.04 -11.92 10.70
C ASP A 217 20.65 -11.28 9.43
N SER A 218 21.96 -11.42 9.29
CA SER A 218 22.71 -10.88 8.17
C SER A 218 22.39 -11.58 6.83
N VAL A 219 21.92 -12.82 6.84
CA VAL A 219 21.53 -13.54 5.61
C VAL A 219 20.33 -12.83 4.97
N LEU A 220 19.34 -12.47 5.74
CA LEU A 220 18.16 -11.75 5.25
C LEU A 220 18.52 -10.33 4.81
N SER A 221 19.29 -9.59 5.63
CA SER A 221 19.72 -8.23 5.27
C SER A 221 20.54 -8.21 3.97
N ASN A 222 21.47 -9.15 3.81
CA ASN A 222 22.29 -9.25 2.59
C ASN A 222 21.45 -9.65 1.37
N ALA A 223 20.47 -10.56 1.53
CA ALA A 223 19.57 -10.93 0.45
C ALA A 223 18.78 -9.72 -0.09
N PHE A 224 18.31 -8.83 0.80
CA PHE A 224 17.69 -7.57 0.40
C PHE A 224 18.65 -6.67 -0.38
N LEU A 225 19.87 -6.48 0.13
CA LEU A 225 20.86 -5.62 -0.51
C LEU A 225 21.24 -6.14 -1.89
N GLU A 226 21.51 -7.45 -2.02
CA GLU A 226 21.82 -8.10 -3.32
C GLU A 226 20.67 -7.93 -4.32
N PHE A 227 19.41 -8.09 -3.86
CA PHE A 227 18.24 -7.88 -4.71
C PHE A 227 18.14 -6.43 -5.18
N MET A 228 18.42 -5.46 -4.30
CA MET A 228 18.37 -4.04 -4.64
C MET A 228 19.47 -3.64 -5.65
N GLU A 229 20.67 -4.26 -5.60
CA GLU A 229 21.71 -4.06 -6.63
C GLU A 229 21.22 -4.52 -8.02
N GLN A 230 20.55 -5.68 -8.10
CA GLN A 230 19.96 -6.16 -9.36
C GLN A 230 18.88 -5.19 -9.89
N VAL A 231 18.01 -4.71 -9.00
CA VAL A 231 16.96 -3.76 -9.36
C VAL A 231 17.51 -2.42 -9.83
N LEU A 232 18.61 -1.94 -9.22
CA LEU A 232 19.28 -0.70 -9.64
C LEU A 232 19.89 -0.79 -11.05
N ALA A 233 20.20 -2.00 -11.53
CA ALA A 233 20.74 -2.18 -12.88
C ALA A 233 19.68 -1.96 -13.98
N ASP A 234 18.41 -2.30 -13.73
CA ASP A 234 17.36 -2.36 -14.77
C ASP A 234 16.05 -1.64 -14.45
N TYR A 235 15.97 -0.94 -13.30
CA TYR A 235 14.72 -0.32 -12.84
C TYR A 235 14.05 0.60 -13.87
N ARG A 236 14.80 1.15 -14.84
CA ARG A 236 14.27 2.09 -15.85
C ARG A 236 13.31 1.43 -16.83
N ASP A 237 13.49 0.15 -17.10
CA ASP A 237 12.81 -0.58 -18.18
C ASP A 237 11.38 -1.01 -17.82
N PHE A 238 11.03 -0.98 -16.53
CA PHE A 238 9.71 -1.43 -16.05
C PHE A 238 8.53 -0.61 -16.59
N LEU A 239 8.74 0.66 -16.94
CA LEU A 239 7.76 1.51 -17.59
C LEU A 239 8.15 1.77 -19.07
N PRO A 240 8.21 0.75 -19.92
CA PRO A 240 8.40 0.97 -21.34
C PRO A 240 7.22 1.80 -21.87
N GLY A 241 7.47 2.62 -22.87
CA GLY A 241 6.42 3.35 -23.57
C GLY A 241 5.38 2.38 -24.13
N THR A 242 4.29 2.18 -23.40
CA THR A 242 3.17 1.40 -23.88
C THR A 242 2.08 2.34 -24.38
N PRO A 243 1.48 2.10 -25.55
CA PRO A 243 0.35 2.90 -26.04
C PRO A 243 -0.92 2.69 -25.19
N GLU A 244 -0.95 1.64 -24.34
CA GLU A 244 -2.13 1.29 -23.56
C GLU A 244 -2.13 2.03 -22.21
N ARG A 245 -2.69 3.23 -22.18
CA ARG A 245 -2.72 4.13 -21.00
C ARG A 245 -3.24 3.46 -19.72
N LEU A 246 -4.29 2.66 -19.83
CA LEU A 246 -4.88 1.97 -18.65
C LEU A 246 -3.91 0.96 -18.03
N LYS A 247 -3.16 0.22 -18.88
CA LYS A 247 -2.11 -0.68 -18.40
C LYS A 247 -0.92 0.07 -17.82
N VAL A 248 -0.63 1.29 -18.30
CA VAL A 248 0.40 2.14 -17.69
C VAL A 248 0.00 2.49 -16.26
N MET A 249 -1.24 2.89 -15.99
CA MET A 249 -1.70 3.19 -14.62
C MET A 249 -1.50 2.00 -13.67
N ASP A 250 -1.80 0.78 -14.11
CA ASP A 250 -1.54 -0.42 -13.30
C ASP A 250 -0.04 -0.64 -13.04
N ARG A 251 0.81 -0.31 -14.03
CA ARG A 251 2.28 -0.36 -13.85
C ARG A 251 2.81 0.77 -12.96
N LEU A 252 2.15 1.93 -12.90
CA LEU A 252 2.51 2.99 -11.97
C LEU A 252 2.40 2.53 -10.51
N HIS A 253 1.33 1.82 -10.18
CA HIS A 253 1.17 1.19 -8.87
C HIS A 253 2.35 0.26 -8.56
N ALA A 254 2.65 -0.68 -9.47
CA ALA A 254 3.76 -1.60 -9.32
C ALA A 254 5.13 -0.89 -9.27
N LYS A 255 5.30 0.20 -10.03
CA LYS A 255 6.52 1.01 -10.01
C LYS A 255 6.68 1.79 -8.71
N SER A 256 5.59 2.21 -8.09
CA SER A 256 5.61 2.92 -6.80
C SER A 256 6.11 2.02 -5.67
N TYR A 257 5.95 0.70 -5.76
CA TYR A 257 6.54 -0.25 -4.82
C TYR A 257 8.06 -0.17 -4.74
N LEU A 258 8.72 0.18 -5.87
CA LEU A 258 10.16 0.39 -5.87
C LEU A 258 10.57 1.63 -5.05
N LEU A 259 9.79 2.72 -5.10
CA LEU A 259 10.06 3.90 -4.28
C LEU A 259 10.06 3.54 -2.78
N GLU A 260 9.11 2.73 -2.37
CA GLU A 260 9.02 2.28 -0.98
C GLU A 260 10.23 1.43 -0.57
N ALA A 261 10.68 0.54 -1.48
CA ALA A 261 11.83 -0.31 -1.24
C ALA A 261 13.16 0.45 -1.16
N PHE A 262 13.26 1.60 -1.80
CA PHE A 262 14.45 2.46 -1.70
C PHE A 262 14.57 3.18 -0.35
N SER A 263 13.49 3.29 0.44
CA SER A 263 13.48 4.12 1.66
C SER A 263 14.65 3.86 2.62
N PRO A 264 15.02 2.60 2.97
CA PRO A 264 16.15 2.36 3.87
C PRO A 264 17.52 2.67 3.25
N LEU A 265 17.60 2.89 1.94
CA LEU A 265 18.84 3.11 1.19
C LEU A 265 19.03 4.55 0.69
N LEU A 266 18.18 5.50 1.12
CA LEU A 266 18.24 6.90 0.68
C LEU A 266 19.51 7.65 1.11
N HIS A 267 20.37 7.03 1.93
CA HIS A 267 21.71 7.52 2.22
C HIS A 267 22.72 7.29 1.06
N ARG A 268 22.36 6.50 0.04
CA ARG A 268 23.20 6.15 -1.10
C ARG A 268 22.88 7.07 -2.30
N PRO A 269 23.86 7.81 -2.87
CA PRO A 269 23.61 8.77 -3.96
C PRO A 269 22.95 8.15 -5.20
N GLU A 270 23.34 6.95 -5.60
CA GLU A 270 22.78 6.23 -6.75
C GLU A 270 21.31 5.84 -6.52
N VAL A 271 20.94 5.52 -5.27
CA VAL A 271 19.54 5.26 -4.90
C VAL A 271 18.72 6.54 -4.94
N VAL A 272 19.27 7.66 -4.46
CA VAL A 272 18.60 8.98 -4.53
C VAL A 272 18.36 9.38 -5.98
N GLU A 273 19.29 9.14 -6.91
CA GLU A 273 19.11 9.39 -8.34
C GLU A 273 17.98 8.52 -8.91
N ALA A 274 18.00 7.21 -8.62
CA ALA A 274 17.00 6.26 -9.06
C ALA A 274 15.60 6.60 -8.49
N TYR A 275 15.54 7.01 -7.24
CA TYR A 275 14.32 7.46 -6.59
C TYR A 275 13.73 8.68 -7.26
N ARG A 276 14.55 9.73 -7.46
CA ARG A 276 14.13 10.97 -8.13
C ARG A 276 13.62 10.71 -9.54
N TYR A 277 14.36 9.93 -10.33
CA TYR A 277 13.94 9.53 -11.66
C TYR A 277 12.59 8.80 -11.64
N THR A 278 12.44 7.81 -10.78
CA THR A 278 11.23 7.00 -10.66
C THR A 278 10.03 7.85 -10.22
N GLN A 279 10.20 8.70 -9.21
CA GLN A 279 9.16 9.59 -8.71
C GLN A 279 8.68 10.57 -9.80
N GLN A 280 9.61 11.16 -10.55
CA GLN A 280 9.26 12.06 -11.66
C GLN A 280 8.49 11.34 -12.78
N ARG A 281 8.88 10.11 -13.14
CA ARG A 281 8.18 9.30 -14.15
C ARG A 281 6.77 8.94 -13.71
N ILE A 282 6.60 8.51 -12.46
CA ILE A 282 5.27 8.21 -11.91
C ILE A 282 4.41 9.48 -11.89
N SER A 283 4.94 10.59 -11.39
CA SER A 283 4.26 11.88 -11.33
C SER A 283 3.79 12.36 -12.71
N HIS A 284 4.65 12.24 -13.73
CA HIS A 284 4.32 12.61 -15.10
C HIS A 284 3.16 11.77 -15.67
N PHE A 285 3.28 10.44 -15.64
CA PHE A 285 2.24 9.55 -16.17
C PHE A 285 0.94 9.58 -15.39
N LEU A 286 1.00 9.72 -14.07
CA LEU A 286 -0.21 9.88 -13.26
C LEU A 286 -1.05 11.07 -13.76
N ARG A 287 -0.42 12.22 -14.00
CA ARG A 287 -1.11 13.42 -14.47
C ARG A 287 -1.60 13.31 -15.90
N GLU A 288 -0.84 12.65 -16.76
CA GLU A 288 -1.24 12.41 -18.14
C GLU A 288 -2.45 11.47 -18.25
N ILE A 289 -2.51 10.41 -17.42
CA ILE A 289 -3.51 9.34 -17.54
C ILE A 289 -4.74 9.62 -16.69
N ARG A 290 -4.62 10.42 -15.63
CA ARG A 290 -5.69 10.73 -14.67
C ARG A 290 -7.06 11.06 -15.31
N PRO A 291 -7.16 11.80 -16.43
CA PRO A 291 -8.46 12.05 -17.07
C PRO A 291 -9.18 10.79 -17.57
N ASP A 292 -8.42 9.77 -17.95
CA ASP A 292 -8.97 8.51 -18.47
C ASP A 292 -9.19 7.49 -17.35
N PHE A 293 -8.16 7.33 -16.50
CA PHE A 293 -8.17 6.41 -15.37
C PHE A 293 -7.27 6.92 -14.26
N GLU A 294 -7.77 6.95 -13.04
CA GLU A 294 -7.03 7.32 -11.85
C GLU A 294 -7.22 6.27 -10.75
N ARG A 295 -6.12 5.86 -10.13
CA ARG A 295 -6.12 4.94 -8.97
C ARG A 295 -5.77 5.71 -7.70
N SER A 296 -6.54 5.47 -6.64
CA SER A 296 -6.32 6.08 -5.33
C SER A 296 -4.99 5.65 -4.71
N ASP A 297 -4.61 4.38 -4.85
CA ASP A 297 -3.37 3.83 -4.32
C ASP A 297 -2.11 4.44 -4.98
N VAL A 298 -2.15 4.78 -6.28
CA VAL A 298 -1.03 5.47 -6.95
C VAL A 298 -0.84 6.88 -6.41
N ASN A 299 -1.93 7.63 -6.18
CA ASN A 299 -1.85 8.94 -5.53
C ASN A 299 -1.25 8.82 -4.11
N ALA A 300 -1.71 7.86 -3.33
CA ALA A 300 -1.23 7.63 -1.97
C ALA A 300 0.26 7.27 -1.93
N GLN A 301 0.69 6.33 -2.78
CA GLN A 301 2.07 5.90 -2.86
C GLN A 301 3.00 7.04 -3.29
N LEU A 302 2.60 7.82 -4.28
CA LEU A 302 3.40 8.95 -4.76
C LEU A 302 3.51 10.06 -3.70
N LEU A 303 2.39 10.46 -3.09
CA LEU A 303 2.37 11.45 -2.00
C LEU A 303 3.28 11.00 -0.86
N ARG A 304 3.10 9.79 -0.36
CA ARG A 304 3.89 9.22 0.72
C ARG A 304 5.38 9.21 0.36
N SER A 305 5.73 8.75 -0.83
CA SER A 305 7.12 8.70 -1.29
C SER A 305 7.81 10.06 -1.30
N ARG A 306 7.08 11.15 -1.57
CA ARG A 306 7.64 12.51 -1.51
C ARG A 306 8.08 12.88 -0.10
N ILE A 307 7.30 12.49 0.89
CA ILE A 307 7.58 12.83 2.29
C ILE A 307 8.69 11.94 2.86
N TYR A 308 8.68 10.64 2.52
CA TYR A 308 9.75 9.71 2.94
C TYR A 308 11.14 10.09 2.41
N ALA A 309 11.21 10.79 1.30
CA ALA A 309 12.48 11.26 0.73
C ALA A 309 12.77 12.75 1.01
N ALA A 310 11.98 13.42 1.85
CA ALA A 310 12.04 14.88 2.04
C ALA A 310 13.43 15.39 2.48
N ASP A 311 14.16 14.60 3.23
CA ASP A 311 15.50 14.96 3.72
C ASP A 311 16.57 15.00 2.62
N VAL A 312 16.36 14.27 1.52
CA VAL A 312 17.34 14.13 0.42
C VAL A 312 16.82 14.62 -0.93
N ILE A 313 15.51 14.74 -1.08
CA ILE A 313 14.84 15.25 -2.30
C ILE A 313 13.82 16.31 -1.89
N PRO A 314 14.00 17.57 -2.30
CA PRO A 314 13.05 18.65 -1.99
C PRO A 314 11.63 18.28 -2.42
N VAL A 315 10.67 18.44 -1.50
CA VAL A 315 9.26 18.16 -1.78
C VAL A 315 8.68 19.23 -2.69
N ASN A 316 8.12 18.82 -3.82
CA ASN A 316 7.27 19.70 -4.62
C ASN A 316 5.89 19.81 -3.94
N ALA A 317 5.75 20.82 -3.07
CA ALA A 317 4.55 21.01 -2.26
C ALA A 317 3.25 21.16 -3.11
N ALA A 318 3.35 21.77 -4.30
CA ALA A 318 2.19 21.94 -5.17
C ALA A 318 1.69 20.62 -5.74
N GLU A 319 2.61 19.73 -6.14
CA GLU A 319 2.27 18.40 -6.62
C GLU A 319 1.78 17.50 -5.47
N ALA A 320 2.42 17.55 -4.31
CA ALA A 320 1.99 16.81 -3.13
C ALA A 320 0.58 17.22 -2.66
N ALA A 321 0.28 18.52 -2.64
CA ALA A 321 -1.06 19.01 -2.34
C ALA A 321 -2.11 18.57 -3.38
N ASP A 322 -1.73 18.47 -4.65
CA ASP A 322 -2.60 17.95 -5.71
C ASP A 322 -2.91 16.46 -5.51
N GLU A 323 -1.92 15.68 -5.18
CA GLU A 323 -2.05 14.25 -4.89
C GLU A 323 -2.90 14.02 -3.62
N ALA A 324 -2.65 14.79 -2.55
CA ALA A 324 -3.42 14.72 -1.31
C ALA A 324 -4.91 15.08 -1.53
N ALA A 325 -5.17 16.18 -2.24
CA ALA A 325 -6.54 16.61 -2.53
C ALA A 325 -7.27 15.59 -3.41
N SER A 326 -6.61 15.06 -4.45
CA SER A 326 -7.21 14.00 -5.26
C SER A 326 -7.49 12.76 -4.44
N LEU A 327 -6.54 12.32 -3.61
CA LEU A 327 -6.66 11.14 -2.77
C LEU A 327 -7.84 11.26 -1.80
N ALA A 328 -8.04 12.43 -1.17
CA ALA A 328 -9.15 12.68 -0.26
C ALA A 328 -10.52 12.46 -0.92
N THR A 329 -10.66 12.71 -2.24
CA THR A 329 -11.91 12.49 -2.97
C THR A 329 -12.32 11.03 -3.11
N PHE A 330 -11.43 10.09 -2.83
CA PHE A 330 -11.73 8.66 -2.88
C PHE A 330 -12.26 8.11 -1.55
N GLN A 331 -12.21 8.87 -0.45
CA GLN A 331 -12.88 8.44 0.78
C GLN A 331 -14.40 8.46 0.58
N ALA A 332 -15.02 7.32 0.86
CA ALA A 332 -16.45 7.16 0.67
C ALA A 332 -17.24 7.88 1.78
N HIS A 333 -18.30 8.57 1.35
CA HIS A 333 -19.32 9.16 2.21
C HIS A 333 -20.65 8.52 1.83
N HIS A 334 -21.13 7.53 2.61
CA HIS A 334 -22.25 6.69 2.23
C HIS A 334 -23.12 6.31 3.44
N ALA A 335 -24.39 6.02 3.22
CA ALA A 335 -25.29 5.53 4.29
C ALA A 335 -25.01 4.07 4.70
N ASP A 336 -24.45 3.26 3.80
CA ASP A 336 -24.08 1.87 4.06
C ASP A 336 -22.74 1.82 4.80
N PRO A 337 -22.68 1.30 6.03
CA PRO A 337 -21.43 1.22 6.81
C PRO A 337 -20.37 0.32 6.19
N ARG A 338 -20.73 -0.57 5.25
CA ARG A 338 -19.78 -1.37 4.50
C ARG A 338 -18.96 -0.54 3.50
N ILE A 339 -19.42 0.66 3.19
CA ILE A 339 -18.83 1.61 2.24
C ILE A 339 -18.28 2.83 2.96
N ASP A 340 -19.05 3.37 3.92
CA ASP A 340 -18.76 4.66 4.57
C ASP A 340 -17.39 4.69 5.25
N GLY A 341 -16.57 5.67 4.90
CA GLY A 341 -15.21 5.85 5.44
C GLY A 341 -14.12 5.05 4.73
N GLY A 342 -14.47 3.99 3.97
CA GLY A 342 -13.52 3.27 3.15
C GLY A 342 -13.05 4.08 1.95
N PHE A 343 -12.08 3.55 1.21
CA PHE A 343 -11.57 4.20 0.01
C PHE A 343 -11.92 3.40 -1.23
N TYR A 344 -12.47 4.08 -2.22
CA TYR A 344 -12.67 3.50 -3.54
C TYR A 344 -11.33 3.25 -4.24
N PHE A 345 -11.26 2.18 -5.01
CA PHE A 345 -10.06 1.78 -5.75
C PHE A 345 -9.61 2.83 -6.77
N GLY A 346 -10.56 3.37 -7.53
CA GLY A 346 -10.23 4.30 -8.59
C GLY A 346 -11.46 4.93 -9.24
N ARG A 347 -11.20 5.71 -10.29
CA ARG A 347 -12.24 6.26 -11.16
C ARG A 347 -11.81 6.21 -12.62
N ARG A 348 -12.77 5.96 -13.51
CA ARG A 348 -12.60 5.99 -14.96
C ARG A 348 -13.46 7.10 -15.56
N HIS A 349 -12.84 7.96 -16.39
CA HIS A 349 -13.52 9.11 -17.00
C HIS A 349 -14.34 9.91 -15.97
N GLY A 350 -13.77 10.12 -14.78
CA GLY A 350 -14.41 10.83 -13.67
C GLY A 350 -15.44 10.03 -12.85
N VAL A 351 -15.82 8.82 -13.27
CA VAL A 351 -16.79 7.97 -12.57
C VAL A 351 -16.09 7.03 -11.60
N ILE A 352 -16.47 7.07 -10.33
CA ILE A 352 -15.94 6.18 -9.28
C ILE A 352 -16.27 4.73 -9.61
N GLU A 353 -15.26 3.86 -9.53
CA GLU A 353 -15.45 2.40 -9.61
C GLU A 353 -16.09 1.89 -8.29
N PRO A 354 -17.17 1.11 -8.37
CA PRO A 354 -18.02 0.81 -7.20
C PRO A 354 -17.47 -0.31 -6.31
N HIS A 355 -16.19 -0.28 -6.02
CA HIS A 355 -15.60 -1.19 -5.03
C HIS A 355 -14.66 -0.48 -4.06
N VAL A 356 -14.85 -0.81 -2.78
CA VAL A 356 -14.07 -0.28 -1.68
C VAL A 356 -12.93 -1.24 -1.37
N ASN A 357 -11.70 -0.70 -1.38
CA ASN A 357 -10.50 -1.52 -1.34
C ASN A 357 -9.68 -1.26 -0.06
N PRO A 358 -9.42 -2.30 0.75
CA PRO A 358 -8.64 -2.16 1.98
C PRO A 358 -7.21 -1.65 1.75
N VAL A 359 -6.56 -2.02 0.63
CA VAL A 359 -5.21 -1.50 0.30
C VAL A 359 -5.26 -0.02 -0.02
N SER A 360 -6.26 0.41 -0.79
CA SER A 360 -6.48 1.84 -1.05
C SER A 360 -6.67 2.62 0.25
N ALA A 361 -7.46 2.08 1.19
CA ALA A 361 -7.65 2.69 2.51
C ALA A 361 -6.34 2.70 3.32
N ALA A 362 -5.60 1.59 3.36
CA ALA A 362 -4.34 1.47 4.09
C ALA A 362 -3.30 2.49 3.61
N PHE A 363 -3.11 2.59 2.29
CA PHE A 363 -2.16 3.54 1.71
C PHE A 363 -2.61 4.98 1.88
N ALA A 364 -3.91 5.26 1.71
CA ALA A 364 -4.47 6.60 1.85
C ALA A 364 -4.32 7.14 3.27
N ILE A 365 -4.63 6.34 4.29
CA ILE A 365 -4.47 6.72 5.68
C ILE A 365 -3.04 7.14 5.95
N GLN A 366 -2.06 6.29 5.69
CA GLN A 366 -0.67 6.63 5.96
C GLN A 366 -0.22 7.84 5.14
N ALA A 367 -0.55 7.90 3.85
CA ALA A 367 -0.11 9.02 2.99
C ALA A 367 -0.68 10.37 3.45
N LEU A 368 -1.94 10.42 3.87
CA LEU A 368 -2.58 11.65 4.32
C LEU A 368 -2.11 12.06 5.72
N GLU A 369 -1.83 11.09 6.60
CA GLU A 369 -1.30 11.40 7.94
C GLU A 369 0.15 11.91 7.85
N VAL A 370 1.04 11.25 7.09
CA VAL A 370 2.42 11.76 6.92
C VAL A 370 2.44 13.12 6.21
N TRP A 371 1.50 13.37 5.29
CA TRP A 371 1.35 14.68 4.64
C TRP A 371 0.94 15.76 5.65
N ARG A 372 -0.02 15.48 6.52
CA ARG A 372 -0.47 16.41 7.58
C ARG A 372 0.66 16.70 8.56
N ALA A 373 1.36 15.67 9.03
CA ALA A 373 2.49 15.81 9.94
C ALA A 373 3.61 16.66 9.30
N TRP A 374 3.93 16.42 8.04
CA TRP A 374 4.91 17.22 7.29
C TRP A 374 4.48 18.68 7.15
N GLN A 375 3.20 18.95 6.83
CA GLN A 375 2.67 20.32 6.75
C GLN A 375 2.68 21.04 8.12
N ALA A 376 2.49 20.30 9.20
CA ALA A 376 2.57 20.82 10.56
C ALA A 376 4.01 21.09 11.02
N GLY A 377 5.02 20.64 10.26
CA GLY A 377 6.43 20.78 10.60
C GLY A 377 6.90 19.82 11.69
N GLU A 378 6.26 18.64 11.80
CA GLU A 378 6.70 17.61 12.74
C GLU A 378 8.09 17.08 12.38
N GLU A 379 8.93 16.81 13.38
CA GLU A 379 10.34 16.45 13.19
C GLU A 379 10.53 15.11 12.46
N ASN A 380 9.62 14.14 12.62
CA ASN A 380 9.73 12.82 12.00
C ASN A 380 8.38 12.29 11.52
N PRO A 381 7.81 12.84 10.44
CA PRO A 381 6.51 12.43 9.95
C PRO A 381 6.47 10.99 9.41
N CYS A 382 7.63 10.40 9.16
CA CYS A 382 7.81 9.09 8.53
C CYS A 382 8.48 8.06 9.46
N HIS A 383 8.22 8.10 10.76
CA HIS A 383 8.84 7.19 11.73
C HIS A 383 8.39 5.73 11.59
N LEU A 384 7.23 5.46 11.00
CA LEU A 384 6.78 4.12 10.63
C LEU A 384 7.19 3.77 9.20
N PRO A 385 7.56 2.51 8.90
CA PRO A 385 7.85 2.10 7.53
C PRO A 385 6.62 2.22 6.62
N PRO A 386 6.80 2.35 5.29
CA PRO A 386 5.68 2.38 4.35
C PRO A 386 4.81 1.13 4.46
N VAL A 387 3.49 1.30 4.56
CA VAL A 387 2.50 0.21 4.57
C VAL A 387 2.55 -0.59 3.28
#